data_dba038cfd55715d9742c7ce0b2c8bafe
#
_entry.id   dba038cfd55715d9742c7ce0b2c8bafe
#
_cell.length_a   1.000
_cell.length_b   1.000
_cell.length_c   1.000
_cell.angle_alpha   90.00
_cell.angle_beta   90.00
_cell.angle_gamma   90.00
#
_symmetry.space_group_name_H-M   'P 1'
#
loop_
_entity.id
_entity.type
_entity.pdbx_description
1 polymer ?
#
loop_
_entity_poly.entity_id
_entity_poly.type
_entity_poly.pdbx_seq_one_letter_code
_entity_poly.pdbx_strand_id
1 'polypeptide(L)'
;MARIQVCGKYSPGAWEGVNAEGAVSREANMHAMFESLGAEVECHYMLPGSNYDFTMILNNADARLLAAIKKMVGPSGAVIETEADVLMTAEEWDAVEGQNYRAPGH
;
A
#
# COMPACT_ATOMS: atom_id res chain seq x y z
N MET A 1 14.64 -7.03 0.59
CA MET A 1 13.37 -6.51 1.12
C MET A 1 12.84 -5.48 0.14
N ALA A 2 11.56 -5.51 -0.15
CA ALA A 2 10.98 -4.65 -1.16
C ALA A 2 10.43 -3.35 -0.57
N ARG A 3 10.40 -2.32 -1.42
CA ARG A 3 9.59 -1.13 -1.20
C ARG A 3 8.29 -1.32 -1.96
N ILE A 4 7.19 -1.13 -1.29
CA ILE A 4 5.88 -1.34 -1.87
C ILE A 4 5.03 -0.09 -1.65
N GLN A 5 4.40 0.39 -2.72
CA GLN A 5 3.39 1.44 -2.63
C GLN A 5 2.03 0.78 -2.47
N VAL A 6 1.30 1.21 -1.46
CA VAL A 6 -0.07 0.72 -1.21
C VAL A 6 -1.02 1.89 -1.35
N CYS A 7 -2.08 1.70 -2.13
CA CYS A 7 -3.20 2.63 -2.22
C CYS A 7 -4.44 1.96 -1.69
N GLY A 8 -5.30 2.70 -1.02
CA GLY A 8 -6.52 2.17 -0.47
C GLY A 8 -7.71 3.11 -0.58
N LYS A 9 -8.89 2.52 -0.60
CA LYS A 9 -10.16 3.22 -0.66
C LYS A 9 -11.01 2.83 0.53
N TYR A 10 -11.45 3.79 1.29
CA TYR A 10 -12.31 3.56 2.45
C TYR A 10 -13.76 3.28 2.07
N SER A 11 -14.43 2.46 2.87
CA SER A 11 -15.88 2.35 2.81
C SER A 11 -16.52 3.63 3.35
N PRO A 12 -17.81 3.88 3.03
CA PRO A 12 -18.52 5.04 3.60
C PRO A 12 -18.49 5.08 5.13
N GLY A 13 -18.66 3.93 5.77
CA GLY A 13 -18.59 3.85 7.24
C GLY A 13 -17.19 4.15 7.79
N ALA A 14 -16.16 3.70 7.11
CA ALA A 14 -14.78 4.01 7.49
C ALA A 14 -14.48 5.50 7.34
N TRP A 15 -15.04 6.15 6.30
CA TRP A 15 -14.91 7.61 6.14
C TRP A 15 -15.48 8.38 7.32
N GLU A 16 -16.63 7.98 7.83
CA GLU A 16 -17.20 8.59 9.02
C GLU A 16 -16.24 8.48 10.20
N GLY A 17 -15.63 7.30 10.37
CA GLY A 17 -14.62 7.07 11.41
C GLY A 17 -13.37 7.92 11.23
N VAL A 18 -12.86 8.03 10.03
CA VAL A 18 -11.68 8.85 9.73
C VAL A 18 -11.96 10.31 10.03
N ASN A 19 -13.14 10.82 9.64
CA ASN A 19 -13.52 12.20 9.91
C ASN A 19 -13.72 12.47 11.40
N ALA A 20 -14.29 11.52 12.14
CA ALA A 20 -14.50 11.66 13.57
C ALA A 20 -13.19 11.57 14.36
N GLU A 21 -12.32 10.65 14.01
CA GLU A 21 -11.03 10.41 14.66
C GLU A 21 -9.99 11.47 14.27
N GLY A 22 -10.03 11.89 13.02
CA GLY A 22 -9.01 12.75 12.41
C GLY A 22 -7.96 11.95 11.64
N ALA A 23 -7.55 12.49 10.49
CA ALA A 23 -6.59 11.81 9.62
C ALA A 23 -5.23 11.63 10.29
N VAL A 24 -4.80 12.58 11.11
CA VAL A 24 -3.51 12.50 11.83
C VAL A 24 -3.52 11.32 12.80
N SER A 25 -4.58 11.15 13.55
CA SER A 25 -4.73 10.03 14.49
C SER A 25 -4.75 8.70 13.74
N ARG A 26 -5.47 8.64 12.64
CA ARG A 26 -5.55 7.44 11.80
C ARG A 26 -4.19 7.06 11.22
N GLU A 27 -3.43 8.05 10.75
CA GLU A 27 -2.06 7.87 10.26
C GLU A 27 -1.17 7.25 11.34
N ALA A 28 -1.21 7.81 12.56
CA ALA A 28 -0.41 7.30 13.67
C ALA A 28 -0.74 5.84 14.00
N ASN A 29 -2.03 5.49 13.98
CA ASN A 29 -2.47 4.11 14.23
C ASN A 29 -1.98 3.16 13.14
N MET A 30 -2.01 3.57 11.89
CA MET A 30 -1.52 2.75 10.78
C MET A 30 0.00 2.56 10.84
N HIS A 31 0.75 3.60 11.16
CA HIS A 31 2.19 3.50 11.34
C HIS A 31 2.54 2.50 12.44
N ALA A 32 1.86 2.58 13.58
CA ALA A 32 2.09 1.64 14.69
C ALA A 32 1.79 0.18 14.27
N MET A 33 0.74 -0.03 13.51
CA MET A 33 0.38 -1.36 13.01
C MET A 33 1.47 -1.92 12.09
N PHE A 34 1.91 -1.15 11.10
CA PHE A 34 2.95 -1.59 10.18
C PHE A 34 4.28 -1.83 10.87
N GLU A 35 4.66 -0.96 11.78
CA GLU A 35 5.89 -1.12 12.57
C GLU A 35 5.85 -2.40 13.42
N SER A 36 4.70 -2.72 14.00
CA SER A 36 4.53 -3.96 14.77
C SER A 36 4.70 -5.21 13.91
N LEU A 37 4.51 -5.10 12.62
CA LEU A 37 4.70 -6.18 11.64
C LEU A 37 6.09 -6.16 11.00
N GLY A 38 6.98 -5.28 11.45
CA GLY A 38 8.35 -5.19 10.96
C GLY A 38 8.55 -4.33 9.73
N ALA A 39 7.52 -3.63 9.26
CA ALA A 39 7.62 -2.72 8.13
C ALA A 39 7.88 -1.29 8.62
N GLU A 40 8.45 -0.47 7.74
CA GLU A 40 8.65 0.95 7.96
C GLU A 40 7.79 1.73 6.99
N VAL A 41 7.00 2.69 7.50
CA VAL A 41 6.24 3.59 6.65
C VAL A 41 7.14 4.76 6.27
N GLU A 42 7.53 4.82 5.00
CA GLU A 42 8.38 5.89 4.48
C GLU A 42 7.59 7.18 4.31
N CYS A 43 6.37 7.07 3.78
CA CYS A 43 5.47 8.20 3.62
C CYS A 43 4.03 7.75 3.62
N HIS A 44 3.12 8.70 3.90
CA HIS A 44 1.68 8.47 3.94
C HIS A 44 0.99 9.77 3.53
N TYR A 45 0.16 9.70 2.50
CA TYR A 45 -0.57 10.87 1.98
C TYR A 45 -2.03 10.53 1.74
N MET A 46 -2.87 11.54 1.94
CA MET A 46 -4.26 11.48 1.48
C MET A 46 -4.31 11.92 0.02
N LEU A 47 -5.26 11.35 -0.73
CA LEU A 47 -5.37 11.55 -2.19
C LEU A 47 -6.71 12.18 -2.57
N PRO A 48 -6.86 13.52 -2.46
CA PRO A 48 -8.16 14.16 -2.67
C PRO A 48 -8.67 14.08 -4.11
N GLY A 49 -7.80 13.87 -5.07
CA GLY A 49 -8.19 13.85 -6.49
C GLY A 49 -8.15 12.47 -7.15
N SER A 50 -7.88 11.42 -6.39
CA SER A 50 -7.74 10.06 -6.93
C SER A 50 -8.99 9.22 -6.68
N ASN A 51 -9.09 8.09 -7.39
CA ASN A 51 -10.05 7.05 -7.06
C ASN A 51 -9.76 6.41 -5.70
N TYR A 52 -8.49 6.37 -5.30
CA TYR A 52 -8.07 5.93 -3.98
C TYR A 52 -8.04 7.10 -3.00
N ASP A 53 -8.18 6.80 -1.72
CA ASP A 53 -8.28 7.82 -0.67
C ASP A 53 -6.95 8.09 0.03
N PHE A 54 -6.07 7.10 0.05
CA PHE A 54 -4.75 7.26 0.65
C PHE A 54 -3.69 6.45 -0.09
N THR A 55 -2.45 6.83 0.10
CA THR A 55 -1.30 6.07 -0.39
C THR A 55 -0.19 6.06 0.66
N MET A 56 0.56 4.96 0.69
CA MET A 56 1.72 4.79 1.55
C MET A 56 2.83 4.11 0.79
N ILE A 57 4.07 4.40 1.18
CA ILE A 57 5.22 3.63 0.73
C ILE A 57 5.79 2.92 1.95
N LEU A 58 5.90 1.60 1.84
CA LEU A 58 6.39 0.73 2.90
C LEU A 58 7.75 0.17 2.53
N ASN A 59 8.69 0.27 3.45
CA ASN A 59 9.99 -0.38 3.34
C ASN A 59 9.96 -1.70 4.13
N ASN A 60 10.84 -2.62 3.77
CA ASN A 60 10.91 -3.96 4.37
C ASN A 60 9.58 -4.72 4.24
N ALA A 61 8.92 -4.53 3.11
CA ALA A 61 7.65 -5.17 2.83
C ALA A 61 7.85 -6.39 1.93
N ASP A 62 7.01 -7.38 2.12
CA ASP A 62 6.98 -8.58 1.30
C ASP A 62 5.54 -9.12 1.22
N ALA A 63 5.37 -10.24 0.52
CA ALA A 63 4.06 -10.84 0.35
C ALA A 63 3.43 -11.27 1.69
N ARG A 64 4.25 -11.68 2.66
CA ARG A 64 3.75 -12.11 3.99
C ARG A 64 3.16 -10.93 4.75
N LEU A 65 3.83 -9.77 4.68
CA LEU A 65 3.32 -8.54 5.27
C LEU A 65 1.99 -8.15 4.67
N LEU A 66 1.90 -8.14 3.34
CA LEU A 66 0.66 -7.79 2.63
C LEU A 66 -0.46 -8.75 2.98
N ALA A 67 -0.16 -10.04 3.08
CA ALA A 67 -1.14 -11.05 3.48
C ALA A 67 -1.63 -10.83 4.92
N ALA A 68 -0.72 -10.52 5.84
CA ALA A 68 -1.07 -10.24 7.23
C ALA A 68 -2.01 -9.03 7.34
N ILE A 69 -1.70 -7.97 6.60
CA ILE A 69 -2.53 -6.77 6.57
C ILE A 69 -3.91 -7.09 6.02
N LYS A 70 -3.97 -7.82 4.92
CA LYS A 70 -5.25 -8.20 4.31
C LYS A 70 -6.12 -9.03 5.25
N LYS A 71 -5.51 -9.96 5.99
CA LYS A 71 -6.22 -10.76 6.99
C LYS A 71 -6.74 -9.93 8.14
N MET A 72 -6.02 -8.89 8.56
CA MET A 72 -6.41 -8.02 9.66
C MET A 72 -7.47 -7.00 9.23
N VAL A 73 -7.26 -6.37 8.09
CA VAL A 73 -8.09 -5.25 7.60
C VAL A 73 -9.30 -5.73 6.80
N GLY A 74 -9.15 -6.80 6.03
CA GLY A 74 -10.20 -7.33 5.17
C GLY A 74 -11.53 -7.56 5.87
N PRO A 75 -11.56 -8.31 7.00
CA PRO A 75 -12.82 -8.58 7.71
C PRO A 75 -13.51 -7.35 8.27
N SER A 76 -12.80 -6.26 8.49
CA SER A 76 -13.39 -5.02 9.01
C SER A 76 -14.29 -4.31 8.00
N GLY A 77 -14.10 -4.58 6.70
CA GLY A 77 -14.80 -3.87 5.64
C GLY A 77 -14.41 -2.40 5.49
N ALA A 78 -13.42 -1.92 6.25
CA ALA A 78 -13.03 -0.50 6.27
C ALA A 78 -12.38 -0.06 4.96
N VAL A 79 -11.62 -0.95 4.30
CA VAL A 79 -10.96 -0.67 3.03
C VAL A 79 -11.57 -1.59 1.99
N ILE A 80 -12.25 -1.00 1.00
CA ILE A 80 -13.02 -1.75 0.01
C ILE A 80 -12.26 -2.02 -1.28
N GLU A 81 -11.16 -1.31 -1.50
CA GLU A 81 -10.35 -1.46 -2.69
C GLU A 81 -8.91 -1.14 -2.35
N THR A 82 -7.98 -1.99 -2.75
CA THR A 82 -6.55 -1.79 -2.53
C THR A 82 -5.75 -2.10 -3.77
N GLU A 83 -4.62 -1.42 -3.89
CA GLU A 83 -3.65 -1.68 -4.94
C GLU A 83 -2.26 -1.62 -4.32
N ALA A 84 -1.41 -2.57 -4.65
CA ALA A 84 -0.06 -2.63 -4.12
C ALA A 84 0.93 -2.89 -5.25
N ASP A 85 1.94 -2.03 -5.36
CA ASP A 85 2.96 -2.11 -6.39
C ASP A 85 4.35 -2.16 -5.78
N VAL A 86 5.16 -3.11 -6.27
CA VAL A 86 6.58 -3.15 -5.92
C VAL A 86 7.28 -2.02 -6.67
N LEU A 87 8.05 -1.23 -5.96
CA LEU A 87 8.75 -0.07 -6.52
C LEU A 87 10.19 -0.42 -6.86
N MET A 88 10.62 0.05 -8.00
CA MET A 88 12.00 -0.03 -8.44
C MET A 88 12.51 1.36 -8.82
N THR A 89 13.75 1.65 -8.51
CA THR A 89 14.40 2.85 -9.05
C THR A 89 14.72 2.65 -10.53
N ALA A 90 14.96 3.73 -11.26
CA ALA A 90 15.41 3.63 -12.66
C ALA A 90 16.72 2.87 -12.78
N GLU A 91 17.61 3.05 -11.81
CA GLU A 91 18.89 2.33 -11.77
C GLU A 91 18.70 0.82 -11.58
N GLU A 92 17.80 0.43 -10.65
CA GLU A 92 17.46 -0.98 -10.46
C GLU A 92 16.82 -1.57 -11.71
N TRP A 93 15.96 -0.82 -12.36
CA TRP A 93 15.31 -1.22 -13.60
C TRP A 93 16.33 -1.49 -14.71
N ASP A 94 17.29 -0.58 -14.88
CA ASP A 94 18.33 -0.72 -15.89
C ASP A 94 19.27 -1.91 -15.64
N ALA A 95 19.41 -2.31 -14.38
CA ALA A 95 20.22 -3.46 -14.01
C ALA A 95 19.58 -4.81 -14.36
N VAL A 96 18.28 -4.84 -14.65
CA VAL A 96 17.58 -6.07 -15.05
C VAL A 96 17.81 -6.33 -16.52
N GLU A 97 18.31 -7.52 -16.84
CA GLU A 97 18.52 -7.94 -18.22
C GLU A 97 17.29 -8.68 -18.73
N GLY A 98 16.75 -8.19 -19.85
CA GLY A 98 15.70 -8.87 -20.57
C GLY A 98 16.26 -9.97 -21.47
N GLN A 99 15.44 -10.92 -21.80
CA GLN A 99 15.77 -11.96 -22.76
C GLN A 99 14.94 -11.78 -24.03
N ASN A 100 15.35 -12.43 -25.10
CA ASN A 100 14.59 -12.37 -26.33
C ASN A 100 13.19 -12.95 -26.11
N TYR A 101 12.21 -12.21 -26.57
CA TYR A 101 10.81 -12.61 -26.48
C TYR A 101 10.20 -12.62 -27.87
N ARG A 102 9.51 -13.70 -28.19
CA ARG A 102 8.74 -13.81 -29.43
C ARG A 102 7.26 -13.61 -29.13
N ALA A 103 6.73 -12.48 -29.58
CA ALA A 103 5.31 -12.17 -29.37
C ALA A 103 4.41 -13.18 -30.10
N PRO A 104 3.23 -13.47 -29.56
CA PRO A 104 2.26 -14.34 -30.26
C PRO A 104 1.96 -13.81 -31.67
N GLY A 105 1.98 -14.71 -32.66
CA GLY A 105 1.72 -14.36 -34.06
C GLY A 105 2.91 -13.78 -34.83
N HIS A 106 4.10 -13.80 -34.25
CA HIS A 106 5.34 -13.33 -34.90
C HIS A 106 6.36 -14.42 -35.12
#